data_c551626169b5add6904200d2b97549ad
#
_entry.id   c551626169b5add6904200d2b97549ad
#
_cell.length_a   1.000
_cell.length_b   1.000
_cell.length_c   1.000
_cell.angle_alpha   90.00
_cell.angle_beta   90.00
_cell.angle_gamma   90.00
#
_symmetry.space_group_name_H-M   'P 1'
#
loop_
_entity.id
_entity.type
_entity.pdbx_description
1 polymer ?
#
loop_
_entity_poly.entity_id
_entity_poly.type
_entity_poly.pdbx_seq_one_letter_code
_entity_poly.pdbx_strand_id
1 'polypeptide(L)'
;DKETYGANQKNWDDVFAYLMKSPKVEDVVISGGDAFMLNAKQIRYIGENLLKIPHIRRIRYATKGIAIFPQKILTDDAWVEAISDVHKLGRSFGKQVVIHTHFSSSREITKWSQMAMDRLFSLGIQVRNQAVLQAGVNDNVEEMVLLTRQVGYMNIQPYYVYMHDMVPGCEHFRTTLRE
;
A
#
# COMPACT_ATOMS: atom_id res chain seq x y z
N ASP A 1 11.77 18.19 10.31
CA ASP A 1 11.04 19.43 10.58
C ASP A 1 9.67 19.33 9.89
N LYS A 2 8.57 19.34 10.68
CA LYS A 2 7.20 19.15 10.16
C LYS A 2 6.77 20.27 9.19
N GLU A 3 7.32 21.46 9.30
CA GLU A 3 7.02 22.58 8.40
C GLU A 3 7.67 22.39 7.02
N THR A 4 8.85 21.80 6.96
CA THR A 4 9.61 21.64 5.73
C THR A 4 9.13 20.41 4.92
N TYR A 5 8.72 19.33 5.61
CA TYR A 5 8.35 18.04 4.96
C TYR A 5 6.90 17.64 5.23
N GLY A 6 6.06 18.55 5.71
CA GLY A 6 4.64 18.27 5.97
C GLY A 6 3.87 17.93 4.69
N ALA A 7 2.90 17.02 4.81
CA ALA A 7 2.00 16.63 3.72
C ALA A 7 1.02 17.78 3.40
N ASN A 8 1.42 18.72 2.56
CA ASN A 8 0.61 19.83 2.09
C ASN A 8 0.65 19.91 0.56
N GLN A 9 -0.33 20.59 -0.01
CA GLN A 9 -0.51 20.68 -1.46
C GLN A 9 0.72 21.26 -2.17
N LYS A 10 1.33 22.30 -1.62
CA LYS A 10 2.53 22.92 -2.20
C LYS A 10 3.67 21.93 -2.34
N ASN A 11 3.94 21.14 -1.29
CA ASN A 11 5.00 20.14 -1.33
C ASN A 11 4.72 19.04 -2.35
N TRP A 12 3.44 18.65 -2.52
CA TRP A 12 3.08 17.69 -3.57
C TRP A 12 3.28 18.27 -4.97
N ASP A 13 2.93 19.55 -5.20
CA ASP A 13 3.14 20.22 -6.49
C ASP A 13 4.63 20.29 -6.84
N ASP A 14 5.49 20.56 -5.87
CA ASP A 14 6.95 20.54 -6.05
C ASP A 14 7.45 19.13 -6.42
N VAL A 15 6.90 18.09 -5.78
CA VAL A 15 7.20 16.69 -6.14
C VAL A 15 6.73 16.36 -7.56
N PHE A 16 5.53 16.77 -7.96
CA PHE A 16 5.04 16.52 -9.32
C PHE A 16 5.91 17.23 -10.36
N ALA A 17 6.32 18.47 -10.10
CA ALA A 17 7.23 19.22 -10.97
C ALA A 17 8.61 18.54 -11.08
N TYR A 18 9.13 18.00 -9.98
CA TYR A 18 10.37 17.21 -9.98
C TYR A 18 10.21 15.92 -10.80
N LEU A 19 9.15 15.16 -10.56
CA LEU A 19 8.88 13.92 -11.28
C LEU A 19 8.72 14.15 -12.78
N MET A 20 8.04 15.23 -13.19
CA MET A 20 7.88 15.59 -14.59
C MET A 20 9.24 15.77 -15.31
N LYS A 21 10.25 16.25 -14.61
CA LYS A 21 11.63 16.44 -15.10
C LYS A 21 12.50 15.19 -14.94
N SER A 22 11.98 14.10 -14.38
CA SER A 22 12.73 12.89 -14.03
C SER A 22 12.23 11.68 -14.82
N PRO A 23 12.44 11.59 -16.14
CA PRO A 23 11.84 10.58 -17.01
C PRO A 23 12.28 9.13 -16.71
N LYS A 24 13.31 8.94 -15.92
CA LYS A 24 13.76 7.62 -15.46
C LYS A 24 12.93 7.07 -14.29
N VAL A 25 12.08 7.90 -13.66
CA VAL A 25 11.20 7.48 -12.57
C VAL A 25 9.88 7.02 -13.17
N GLU A 26 9.62 5.73 -13.15
CA GLU A 26 8.42 5.12 -13.76
C GLU A 26 7.42 4.59 -12.71
N ASP A 27 7.82 4.49 -11.46
CA ASP A 27 7.04 3.90 -10.36
C ASP A 27 7.10 4.82 -9.13
N VAL A 28 5.96 5.17 -8.58
CA VAL A 28 5.84 6.07 -7.42
C VAL A 28 5.12 5.37 -6.29
N VAL A 29 5.72 5.40 -5.11
CA VAL A 29 5.10 4.93 -3.86
C VAL A 29 4.61 6.13 -3.07
N ILE A 30 3.30 6.20 -2.84
CA ILE A 30 2.69 7.15 -1.93
C ILE A 30 2.80 6.56 -0.53
N SER A 31 3.70 7.11 0.25
CA SER A 31 4.11 6.64 1.57
C SER A 31 4.34 7.87 2.46
N GLY A 32 4.85 7.65 3.68
CA GLY A 32 5.11 8.75 4.63
C GLY A 32 3.94 8.99 5.60
N GLY A 33 3.99 8.34 6.74
CA GLY A 33 2.84 8.08 7.56
C GLY A 33 2.14 6.82 7.04
N ASP A 34 0.88 6.87 6.75
CA ASP A 34 0.14 5.78 6.11
C ASP A 34 -0.83 6.38 5.08
N ALA A 35 -0.80 5.89 3.84
CA ALA A 35 -1.68 6.37 2.77
C ALA A 35 -3.18 6.22 3.11
N PHE A 36 -3.52 5.37 4.07
CA PHE A 36 -4.87 5.21 4.61
C PHE A 36 -5.39 6.45 5.33
N MET A 37 -4.49 7.33 5.79
CA MET A 37 -4.83 8.58 6.47
C MET A 37 -5.18 9.71 5.50
N LEU A 38 -4.91 9.56 4.21
CA LEU A 38 -5.32 10.52 3.19
C LEU A 38 -6.85 10.59 3.11
N ASN A 39 -7.39 11.78 2.98
CA ASN A 39 -8.82 11.94 2.69
C ASN A 39 -9.08 11.78 1.18
N ALA A 40 -10.36 11.67 0.81
CA ALA A 40 -10.79 11.44 -0.57
C ALA A 40 -10.27 12.51 -1.56
N LYS A 41 -10.23 13.79 -1.15
CA LYS A 41 -9.72 14.90 -1.99
C LYS A 41 -8.22 14.75 -2.24
N GLN A 42 -7.46 14.39 -1.20
CA GLN A 42 -6.02 14.17 -1.29
C GLN A 42 -5.68 12.98 -2.19
N ILE A 43 -6.42 11.86 -2.06
CA ILE A 43 -6.25 10.68 -2.90
C ILE A 43 -6.42 11.04 -4.38
N ARG A 44 -7.53 11.71 -4.73
CA ARG A 44 -7.78 12.13 -6.11
C ARG A 44 -6.71 13.10 -6.60
N TYR A 45 -6.41 14.13 -5.81
CA TYR A 45 -5.42 15.14 -6.18
C TYR A 45 -4.05 14.54 -6.49
N ILE A 46 -3.54 13.68 -5.62
CA ILE A 46 -2.23 13.04 -5.80
C ILE A 46 -2.29 12.08 -7.00
N GLY A 47 -3.30 11.21 -7.04
CA GLY A 47 -3.43 10.19 -8.08
C GLY A 47 -3.57 10.79 -9.48
N GLU A 48 -4.46 11.77 -9.66
CA GLU A 48 -4.70 12.42 -10.95
C GLU A 48 -3.46 13.16 -11.47
N ASN A 49 -2.74 13.87 -10.60
CA ASN A 49 -1.53 14.58 -11.01
C ASN A 49 -0.39 13.63 -11.37
N LEU A 50 -0.19 12.55 -10.62
CA LEU A 50 0.79 11.53 -10.97
C LEU A 50 0.43 10.81 -12.28
N LEU A 51 -0.85 10.53 -12.53
CA LEU A 51 -1.30 9.87 -13.75
C LEU A 51 -1.12 10.73 -15.01
N LYS A 52 -1.12 12.05 -14.88
CA LYS A 52 -0.83 12.99 -15.99
C LYS A 52 0.62 12.99 -16.42
N ILE A 53 1.55 12.51 -15.58
CA ILE A 53 2.97 12.45 -15.91
C ILE A 53 3.20 11.28 -16.89
N PRO A 54 3.67 11.52 -18.14
CA PRO A 54 3.63 10.51 -19.21
C PRO A 54 4.42 9.23 -18.88
N HIS A 55 5.59 9.35 -18.29
CA HIS A 55 6.51 8.24 -18.02
C HIS A 55 6.19 7.47 -16.74
N ILE A 56 5.36 8.00 -15.82
CA ILE A 56 4.92 7.23 -14.66
C ILE A 56 3.99 6.10 -15.14
N ARG A 57 4.38 4.86 -14.88
CA ARG A 57 3.66 3.64 -15.26
C ARG A 57 2.87 3.03 -14.12
N ARG A 58 3.32 3.27 -12.87
CA ARG A 58 2.71 2.69 -11.68
C ARG A 58 2.64 3.67 -10.53
N ILE A 59 1.52 3.63 -9.81
CA ILE A 59 1.31 4.32 -8.54
C ILE A 59 0.93 3.29 -7.49
N ARG A 60 1.58 3.34 -6.34
CA ARG A 60 1.36 2.44 -5.22
C ARG A 60 0.94 3.23 -3.98
N TYR A 61 -0.25 3.01 -3.49
CA TYR A 61 -0.68 3.53 -2.18
C TYR A 61 -0.25 2.53 -1.11
N ALA A 62 0.78 2.89 -0.33
CA ALA A 62 1.34 2.01 0.70
C ALA A 62 0.61 2.21 2.03
N THR A 63 0.04 1.13 2.57
CA THR A 63 -0.74 1.19 3.81
C THR A 63 -0.72 -0.13 4.57
N LYS A 64 -0.66 -0.07 5.89
CA LYS A 64 -1.00 -1.20 6.77
C LYS A 64 -2.49 -1.19 7.18
N GLY A 65 -3.25 -0.19 6.72
CA GLY A 65 -4.63 0.06 7.16
C GLY A 65 -5.59 -1.11 6.96
N ILE A 66 -5.41 -1.95 5.90
CA ILE A 66 -6.26 -3.13 5.68
C ILE A 66 -6.08 -4.17 6.79
N ALA A 67 -4.89 -4.31 7.34
CA ALA A 67 -4.61 -5.21 8.45
C ALA A 67 -5.07 -4.63 9.80
N ILE A 68 -4.88 -3.31 10.01
CA ILE A 68 -5.07 -2.68 11.32
C ILE A 68 -6.50 -2.16 11.51
N PHE A 69 -7.07 -1.53 10.48
CA PHE A 69 -8.38 -0.85 10.55
C PHE A 69 -9.19 -1.05 9.27
N PRO A 70 -9.52 -2.31 8.90
CA PRO A 70 -10.28 -2.63 7.69
C PRO A 70 -11.67 -2.00 7.65
N GLN A 71 -12.24 -1.65 8.82
CA GLN A 71 -13.55 -1.02 8.92
C GLN A 71 -13.65 0.28 8.13
N LYS A 72 -12.56 1.04 7.99
CA LYS A 72 -12.55 2.24 7.16
C LYS A 72 -13.00 1.95 5.72
N ILE A 73 -12.52 0.85 5.13
CA ILE A 73 -12.94 0.44 3.79
C ILE A 73 -14.44 0.11 3.75
N LEU A 74 -15.01 -0.37 4.84
CA LEU A 74 -16.43 -0.75 4.93
C LEU A 74 -17.36 0.44 5.18
N THR A 75 -16.85 1.54 5.76
CA THR A 75 -17.68 2.65 6.28
C THR A 75 -17.36 4.01 5.67
N ASP A 76 -16.18 4.20 5.07
CA ASP A 76 -15.77 5.46 4.42
C ASP A 76 -15.93 5.33 2.89
N ASP A 77 -17.17 5.49 2.43
CA ASP A 77 -17.50 5.39 1.00
C ASP A 77 -16.71 6.40 0.17
N ALA A 78 -16.52 7.62 0.68
CA ALA A 78 -15.80 8.67 -0.03
C ALA A 78 -14.33 8.30 -0.29
N TRP A 79 -13.68 7.63 0.67
CA TRP A 79 -12.31 7.11 0.52
C TRP A 79 -12.24 6.02 -0.56
N VAL A 80 -13.18 5.07 -0.49
CA VAL A 80 -13.24 3.93 -1.43
C VAL A 80 -13.54 4.40 -2.85
N GLU A 81 -14.48 5.33 -3.01
CA GLU A 81 -14.79 5.95 -4.30
C GLU A 81 -13.57 6.67 -4.87
N ALA A 82 -12.84 7.45 -4.06
CA ALA A 82 -11.66 8.15 -4.51
C ALA A 82 -10.56 7.22 -5.04
N ILE A 83 -10.26 6.13 -4.34
CA ILE A 83 -9.31 5.10 -4.80
C ILE A 83 -9.83 4.43 -6.09
N SER A 84 -11.13 4.13 -6.16
CA SER A 84 -11.75 3.53 -7.35
C SER A 84 -11.65 4.44 -8.56
N ASP A 85 -11.90 5.75 -8.39
CA ASP A 85 -11.82 6.74 -9.46
C ASP A 85 -10.40 6.85 -10.01
N VAL A 86 -9.41 6.96 -9.12
CA VAL A 86 -7.99 7.00 -9.51
C VAL A 86 -7.57 5.69 -10.19
N HIS A 87 -8.05 4.55 -9.70
CA HIS A 87 -7.79 3.25 -10.33
C HIS A 87 -8.36 3.17 -11.75
N LYS A 88 -9.63 3.56 -11.94
CA LYS A 88 -10.28 3.60 -13.25
C LYS A 88 -9.57 4.54 -14.21
N LEU A 89 -9.20 5.74 -13.74
CA LEU A 89 -8.43 6.71 -14.52
C LEU A 89 -7.06 6.14 -14.92
N GLY A 90 -6.37 5.47 -14.00
CA GLY A 90 -5.10 4.79 -14.30
C GLY A 90 -5.27 3.76 -15.43
N ARG A 91 -6.31 2.93 -15.37
CA ARG A 91 -6.60 1.96 -16.43
C ARG A 91 -6.88 2.62 -17.78
N SER A 92 -7.60 3.74 -17.82
CA SER A 92 -7.86 4.45 -19.08
C SER A 92 -6.59 5.01 -19.72
N PHE A 93 -5.54 5.27 -18.92
CA PHE A 93 -4.22 5.69 -19.40
C PHE A 93 -3.26 4.51 -19.62
N GLY A 94 -3.70 3.26 -19.44
CA GLY A 94 -2.84 2.08 -19.50
C GLY A 94 -1.79 2.05 -18.38
N LYS A 95 -2.08 2.67 -17.23
CA LYS A 95 -1.20 2.77 -16.06
C LYS A 95 -1.76 1.98 -14.89
N GLN A 96 -0.88 1.48 -14.04
CA GLN A 96 -1.27 0.68 -12.89
C GLN A 96 -1.41 1.56 -11.64
N VAL A 97 -2.54 1.41 -10.95
CA VAL A 97 -2.76 1.95 -9.60
C VAL A 97 -3.07 0.77 -8.69
N VAL A 98 -2.27 0.59 -7.64
CA VAL A 98 -2.41 -0.54 -6.72
C VAL A 98 -2.31 -0.10 -5.27
N ILE A 99 -2.92 -0.86 -4.38
CA ILE A 99 -2.69 -0.73 -2.94
C ILE A 99 -1.60 -1.74 -2.55
N HIS A 100 -0.55 -1.28 -1.90
CA HIS A 100 0.42 -2.14 -1.23
C HIS A 100 0.06 -2.22 0.24
N THR A 101 -0.40 -3.39 0.67
CA THR A 101 -0.70 -3.65 2.07
C THR A 101 0.42 -4.41 2.76
N HIS A 102 0.32 -4.52 4.09
CA HIS A 102 1.31 -5.17 4.91
C HIS A 102 0.63 -6.06 5.95
N PHE A 103 0.54 -7.35 5.64
CA PHE A 103 0.24 -8.42 6.59
C PHE A 103 1.53 -9.16 6.89
N SER A 104 1.92 -9.23 8.15
CA SER A 104 3.12 -9.96 8.61
C SER A 104 2.77 -11.31 9.22
N SER A 105 1.54 -11.49 9.71
CA SER A 105 1.10 -12.75 10.31
C SER A 105 -0.32 -13.11 9.88
N SER A 106 -0.60 -14.41 9.80
CA SER A 106 -1.95 -14.94 9.58
C SER A 106 -2.95 -14.47 10.65
N ARG A 107 -2.45 -14.15 11.84
CA ARG A 107 -3.26 -13.64 12.96
C ARG A 107 -3.79 -12.22 12.76
N GLU A 108 -3.23 -11.47 11.83
CA GLU A 108 -3.74 -10.14 11.44
C GLU A 108 -4.97 -10.24 10.54
N ILE A 109 -5.25 -11.43 9.98
CA ILE A 109 -6.37 -11.66 9.08
C ILE A 109 -7.64 -11.92 9.87
N THR A 110 -8.61 -11.05 9.65
CA THR A 110 -9.90 -11.07 10.34
C THR A 110 -11.05 -11.15 9.34
N LYS A 111 -12.26 -11.45 9.83
CA LYS A 111 -13.47 -11.33 9.01
C LYS A 111 -13.65 -9.94 8.41
N TRP A 112 -13.25 -8.90 9.14
CA TRP A 112 -13.34 -7.52 8.67
C TRP A 112 -12.37 -7.22 7.54
N SER A 113 -11.13 -7.74 7.63
CA SER A 113 -10.16 -7.61 6.52
C SER A 113 -10.61 -8.38 5.27
N GLN A 114 -11.24 -9.55 5.43
CA GLN A 114 -11.84 -10.28 4.31
C GLN A 114 -12.95 -9.46 3.63
N MET A 115 -13.93 -8.96 4.41
CA MET A 115 -15.02 -8.14 3.88
C MET A 115 -14.50 -6.87 3.18
N ALA A 116 -13.49 -6.23 3.75
CA ALA A 116 -12.86 -5.05 3.15
C ALA A 116 -12.21 -5.40 1.80
N MET A 117 -11.54 -6.55 1.72
CA MET A 117 -10.93 -7.02 0.48
C MET A 117 -11.97 -7.42 -0.57
N ASP A 118 -13.06 -8.07 -0.19
CA ASP A 118 -14.17 -8.38 -1.10
C ASP A 118 -14.72 -7.10 -1.75
N ARG A 119 -14.86 -6.04 -0.95
CA ARG A 119 -15.27 -4.72 -1.46
C ARG A 119 -14.26 -4.13 -2.45
N LEU A 120 -12.98 -4.13 -2.13
CA LEU A 120 -11.94 -3.61 -3.03
C LEU A 120 -11.84 -4.46 -4.31
N PHE A 121 -11.90 -5.78 -4.17
CA PHE A 121 -11.84 -6.71 -5.29
C PHE A 121 -13.02 -6.54 -6.25
N SER A 122 -14.24 -6.36 -5.73
CA SER A 122 -15.45 -6.12 -6.55
C SER A 122 -15.35 -4.83 -7.38
N LEU A 123 -14.56 -3.86 -6.93
CA LEU A 123 -14.26 -2.61 -7.67
C LEU A 123 -13.08 -2.77 -8.65
N GLY A 124 -12.49 -3.96 -8.72
CA GLY A 124 -11.34 -4.27 -9.58
C GLY A 124 -10.01 -3.72 -9.06
N ILE A 125 -9.96 -3.24 -7.82
CA ILE A 125 -8.75 -2.66 -7.23
C ILE A 125 -7.78 -3.76 -6.86
N GLN A 126 -6.56 -3.70 -7.40
CA GLN A 126 -5.50 -4.64 -7.07
C GLN A 126 -4.87 -4.30 -5.72
N VAL A 127 -4.70 -5.33 -4.90
CA VAL A 127 -3.98 -5.24 -3.63
C VAL A 127 -2.83 -6.23 -3.62
N ARG A 128 -1.66 -5.80 -3.17
CA ARG A 128 -0.46 -6.63 -3.05
C ARG A 128 0.05 -6.61 -1.63
N ASN A 129 0.49 -7.76 -1.13
CA ASN A 129 1.08 -7.87 0.19
C ASN A 129 2.59 -7.76 0.14
N GLN A 130 3.11 -6.93 1.00
CA GLN A 130 4.50 -6.89 1.40
C GLN A 130 4.58 -7.47 2.81
N ALA A 131 5.45 -8.43 3.04
CA ALA A 131 5.72 -8.96 4.37
C ALA A 131 7.16 -8.62 4.77
N VAL A 132 7.43 -8.69 6.07
CA VAL A 132 8.78 -8.59 6.64
C VAL A 132 9.02 -9.81 7.49
N LEU A 133 10.14 -10.51 7.28
CA LEU A 133 10.53 -11.62 8.15
C LEU A 133 10.91 -11.10 9.53
N GLN A 134 10.25 -11.63 10.55
CA GLN A 134 10.40 -11.19 11.93
C GLN A 134 10.51 -12.39 12.85
N ALA A 135 11.61 -12.46 13.60
CA ALA A 135 11.85 -13.51 14.58
C ALA A 135 10.69 -13.60 15.59
N GLY A 136 10.20 -14.82 15.83
CA GLY A 136 9.10 -15.10 16.73
C GLY A 136 7.70 -14.68 16.23
N VAL A 137 7.60 -14.18 14.99
CA VAL A 137 6.33 -13.77 14.38
C VAL A 137 5.98 -14.64 13.18
N ASN A 138 6.85 -14.68 12.18
CA ASN A 138 6.62 -15.36 10.91
C ASN A 138 7.91 -16.00 10.35
N ASP A 139 8.86 -16.29 11.19
CA ASP A 139 10.16 -16.88 10.87
C ASP A 139 10.14 -18.42 10.73
N ASN A 140 8.96 -19.00 10.60
CA ASN A 140 8.79 -20.43 10.36
C ASN A 140 7.95 -20.70 9.12
N VAL A 141 8.17 -21.87 8.51
CA VAL A 141 7.54 -22.26 7.24
C VAL A 141 6.02 -22.35 7.37
N GLU A 142 5.52 -22.88 8.47
CA GLU A 142 4.10 -23.11 8.70
C GLU A 142 3.32 -21.79 8.70
N GLU A 143 3.80 -20.78 9.42
CA GLU A 143 3.18 -19.46 9.48
C GLU A 143 3.26 -18.74 8.12
N MET A 144 4.41 -18.80 7.44
CA MET A 144 4.56 -18.16 6.13
C MET A 144 3.69 -18.81 5.07
N VAL A 145 3.53 -20.14 5.07
CA VAL A 145 2.60 -20.85 4.19
C VAL A 145 1.16 -20.45 4.50
N LEU A 146 0.80 -20.42 5.80
CA LEU A 146 -0.55 -20.05 6.22
C LEU A 146 -0.88 -18.60 5.83
N LEU A 147 0.00 -17.66 6.12
CA LEU A 147 -0.14 -16.24 5.74
C LEU A 147 -0.32 -16.11 4.22
N THR A 148 0.58 -16.72 3.45
CA THR A 148 0.56 -16.64 1.98
C THR A 148 -0.74 -17.17 1.40
N ARG A 149 -1.24 -18.31 1.92
CA ARG A 149 -2.51 -18.88 1.50
C ARG A 149 -3.69 -18.00 1.86
N GLN A 150 -3.73 -17.47 3.09
CA GLN A 150 -4.84 -16.65 3.56
C GLN A 150 -4.93 -15.31 2.84
N VAL A 151 -3.80 -14.62 2.60
CA VAL A 151 -3.81 -13.39 1.79
C VAL A 151 -4.24 -13.70 0.35
N GLY A 152 -3.83 -14.84 -0.21
CA GLY A 152 -4.28 -15.30 -1.52
C GLY A 152 -5.80 -15.51 -1.57
N TYR A 153 -6.40 -16.14 -0.55
CA TYR A 153 -7.87 -16.29 -0.44
C TYR A 153 -8.62 -14.97 -0.38
N MET A 154 -8.01 -13.92 0.17
CA MET A 154 -8.56 -12.56 0.17
C MET A 154 -8.34 -11.81 -1.15
N ASN A 155 -7.88 -12.47 -2.21
CA ASN A 155 -7.51 -11.81 -3.48
C ASN A 155 -6.40 -10.75 -3.33
N ILE A 156 -5.56 -10.89 -2.31
CA ILE A 156 -4.34 -10.10 -2.15
C ILE A 156 -3.19 -10.89 -2.78
N GLN A 157 -2.46 -10.29 -3.69
CA GLN A 157 -1.30 -10.90 -4.31
C GLN A 157 -0.10 -10.85 -3.36
N PRO A 158 0.45 -11.99 -2.90
CA PRO A 158 1.77 -11.99 -2.26
C PRO A 158 2.79 -11.43 -3.26
N TYR A 159 3.60 -10.46 -2.85
CA TYR A 159 4.45 -9.74 -3.77
C TYR A 159 5.93 -9.87 -3.44
N TYR A 160 6.33 -9.47 -2.25
CA TYR A 160 7.70 -9.68 -1.77
C TYR A 160 7.77 -9.73 -0.25
N VAL A 161 8.87 -10.29 0.23
CA VAL A 161 9.19 -10.40 1.64
C VAL A 161 10.53 -9.71 1.87
N TYR A 162 10.58 -8.77 2.81
CA TYR A 162 11.80 -8.11 3.24
C TYR A 162 12.43 -8.82 4.43
N MET A 163 13.73 -8.68 4.57
CA MET A 163 14.41 -8.88 5.83
C MET A 163 14.09 -7.73 6.77
N HIS A 164 14.01 -8.00 8.07
CA HIS A 164 13.82 -6.95 9.07
C HIS A 164 14.98 -5.96 9.06
N ASP A 165 14.67 -4.67 8.97
CA ASP A 165 15.68 -3.62 9.04
C ASP A 165 16.27 -3.49 10.45
N MET A 166 17.53 -2.99 10.52
CA MET A 166 18.20 -2.70 11.78
C MET A 166 17.68 -1.38 12.38
N VAL A 167 16.51 -1.48 13.00
CA VAL A 167 15.89 -0.34 13.68
C VAL A 167 16.30 -0.37 15.16
N PRO A 168 16.84 0.72 15.72
CA PRO A 168 17.19 0.78 17.14
C PRO A 168 16.03 0.37 18.06
N GLY A 169 16.28 -0.59 18.95
CA GLY A 169 15.29 -1.15 19.86
C GLY A 169 14.44 -2.29 19.30
N CYS A 170 14.58 -2.63 18.03
CA CYS A 170 13.86 -3.73 17.36
C CYS A 170 14.79 -4.82 16.81
N GLU A 171 16.06 -4.83 17.18
CA GLU A 171 17.08 -5.74 16.65
C GLU A 171 16.76 -7.22 16.89
N HIS A 172 16.03 -7.50 17.99
CA HIS A 172 15.62 -8.86 18.36
C HIS A 172 14.58 -9.48 17.40
N PHE A 173 13.94 -8.68 16.54
CA PHE A 173 13.05 -9.19 15.50
C PHE A 173 13.79 -9.62 14.23
N ARG A 174 15.10 -9.41 14.17
CA ARG A 174 15.86 -9.82 13.00
C ARG A 174 16.06 -11.34 12.99
N THR A 175 15.82 -11.95 11.85
CA THR A 175 16.07 -13.37 11.59
C THR A 175 16.97 -13.53 10.38
N THR A 176 17.40 -14.74 10.08
CA THR A 176 18.23 -15.06 8.92
C THR A 176 17.38 -15.70 7.82
N LEU A 177 17.90 -15.74 6.59
CA LEU A 177 17.23 -16.45 5.47
C LEU A 177 17.30 -17.98 5.60
N ARG A 178 18.03 -18.50 6.58
CA ARG A 178 18.23 -19.94 6.78
C ARG A 178 17.36 -20.52 7.88
N GLU A 179 16.84 -19.68 8.74
CA GLU A 179 15.85 -20.03 9.75
C GLU A 179 14.46 -19.97 9.15
#